data_7f429ae605aa14fe4a5d9977bb95e678
#
_entry.id   7f429ae605aa14fe4a5d9977bb95e678
#
_cell.length_a   1.000
_cell.length_b   1.000
_cell.length_c   1.000
_cell.angle_alpha   90.00
_cell.angle_beta   90.00
_cell.angle_gamma   90.00
#
_symmetry.space_group_name_H-M   'P 1'
#
loop_
_entity.id
_entity.type
_entity.pdbx_description
1 polymer ?
#
loop_
_entity_poly.entity_id
_entity_poly.type
_entity_poly.pdbx_seq_one_letter_code
_entity_poly.pdbx_strand_id
1 'polypeptide(L)'
;GDLKPMEYPITLFLDMAWNPKRYTADNLLEHPRGFCARQFGEEQADEATRILNLYSKYNGRVTPEMLDCHTYNIETGEWKQVADEYRKLEADALRQYLSLPQEYHDAYKQLILFPVQAMANLYEMYYAQAMNHKLYKENNPQANFWADKVVQTFKFDSLLCDDYNNVMSGGKWKNMMAQKHIGYTSWNDNFRANIMPEVFRIENPERQKGGYVFTGKYGVVSMEAEHYFEANPSASADWQVIPYLGRTLSGVALMPYTEGVEGASLTYKMALPENVSEVNVHVVVKST
;
A
#
# COMPACT_ATOMS: atom_id res chain seq x y z
N GLY A 1 -23.29 2.33 -2.89
CA GLY A 1 -22.25 1.41 -2.41
C GLY A 1 -22.43 0.02 -2.96
N ASP A 2 -21.32 -0.65 -3.19
CA ASP A 2 -21.31 -1.98 -3.78
C ASP A 2 -21.81 -3.02 -2.78
N LEU A 3 -22.78 -3.82 -3.19
CA LEU A 3 -23.41 -4.81 -2.31
C LEU A 3 -22.45 -5.92 -1.88
N LYS A 4 -21.57 -6.38 -2.77
CA LYS A 4 -20.69 -7.53 -2.49
C LYS A 4 -19.62 -7.24 -1.43
N PRO A 5 -18.82 -6.20 -1.50
CA PRO A 5 -17.89 -5.86 -0.41
C PRO A 5 -18.59 -5.59 0.92
N MET A 6 -19.88 -5.20 0.86
CA MET A 6 -20.73 -4.94 2.04
C MET A 6 -21.58 -6.14 2.47
N GLU A 7 -21.38 -7.31 1.87
CA GLU A 7 -22.21 -8.50 2.15
C GLU A 7 -22.20 -8.89 3.63
N TYR A 8 -21.05 -8.84 4.28
CA TYR A 8 -20.96 -9.14 5.71
C TYR A 8 -21.78 -8.18 6.58
N PRO A 9 -21.60 -6.85 6.54
CA PRO A 9 -22.39 -5.94 7.37
C PRO A 9 -23.88 -5.95 7.01
N ILE A 10 -24.24 -6.16 5.73
CA ILE A 10 -25.65 -6.29 5.32
C ILE A 10 -26.27 -7.55 5.93
N THR A 11 -25.57 -8.67 5.90
CA THR A 11 -26.04 -9.94 6.47
C THR A 11 -26.26 -9.82 7.98
N LEU A 12 -25.29 -9.19 8.67
CA LEU A 12 -25.44 -8.94 10.12
C LEU A 12 -26.63 -8.03 10.41
N PHE A 13 -26.78 -6.94 9.64
CA PHE A 13 -27.90 -6.03 9.80
C PHE A 13 -29.25 -6.75 9.61
N LEU A 14 -29.39 -7.57 8.59
CA LEU A 14 -30.62 -8.29 8.31
C LEU A 14 -30.92 -9.33 9.39
N ASP A 15 -29.91 -10.06 9.84
CA ASP A 15 -30.07 -11.03 10.96
C ASP A 15 -30.50 -10.34 12.25
N MET A 16 -29.94 -9.18 12.56
CA MET A 16 -30.31 -8.39 13.74
C MET A 16 -31.67 -7.72 13.59
N ALA A 17 -32.03 -7.28 12.38
CA ALA A 17 -33.37 -6.73 12.11
C ALA A 17 -34.47 -7.80 12.26
N TRP A 18 -34.18 -9.03 11.83
CA TRP A 18 -35.11 -10.16 11.97
C TRP A 18 -35.27 -10.63 13.41
N ASN A 19 -34.16 -10.76 14.13
CA ASN A 19 -34.13 -11.17 15.52
C ASN A 19 -33.09 -10.41 16.35
N PRO A 20 -33.43 -9.25 16.93
CA PRO A 20 -32.47 -8.40 17.66
C PRO A 20 -31.92 -9.03 18.94
N LYS A 21 -32.46 -10.15 19.37
CA LYS A 21 -32.00 -10.90 20.55
C LYS A 21 -31.09 -12.08 20.22
N ARG A 22 -30.84 -12.32 18.92
CA ARG A 22 -30.03 -13.46 18.45
C ARG A 22 -28.58 -13.37 18.88
N TYR A 23 -28.00 -12.16 18.79
CA TYR A 23 -26.62 -11.90 19.16
C TYR A 23 -26.55 -10.97 20.37
N THR A 24 -25.69 -11.32 21.29
CA THR A 24 -25.36 -10.57 22.49
C THR A 24 -23.86 -10.28 22.52
N ALA A 25 -23.36 -9.55 23.51
CA ALA A 25 -21.93 -9.33 23.67
C ALA A 25 -21.11 -10.64 23.77
N ASP A 26 -21.74 -11.69 24.34
CA ASP A 26 -21.06 -12.96 24.60
C ASP A 26 -20.90 -13.83 23.34
N ASN A 27 -21.83 -13.72 22.38
CA ASN A 27 -21.85 -14.57 21.18
C ASN A 27 -21.79 -13.78 19.86
N LEU A 28 -21.53 -12.49 19.91
CA LEU A 28 -21.47 -11.64 18.68
C LEU A 28 -20.51 -12.16 17.63
N LEU A 29 -19.40 -12.75 18.05
CA LEU A 29 -18.39 -13.30 17.15
C LEU A 29 -18.80 -14.58 16.41
N GLU A 30 -19.91 -15.21 16.79
CA GLU A 30 -20.47 -16.36 16.06
C GLU A 30 -20.93 -15.96 14.65
N HIS A 31 -21.46 -14.74 14.49
CA HIS A 31 -21.94 -14.25 13.19
C HIS A 31 -20.82 -14.14 12.17
N PRO A 32 -19.73 -13.35 12.39
CA PRO A 32 -18.64 -13.25 11.44
C PRO A 32 -17.93 -14.58 11.19
N ARG A 33 -17.78 -15.42 12.22
CA ARG A 33 -17.20 -16.75 12.06
C ARG A 33 -18.06 -17.64 11.15
N GLY A 34 -19.36 -17.70 11.40
CA GLY A 34 -20.30 -18.43 10.55
C GLY A 34 -20.38 -17.88 9.13
N PHE A 35 -20.26 -16.56 8.95
CA PHE A 35 -20.15 -15.94 7.63
C PHE A 35 -18.88 -16.41 6.91
N CYS A 36 -17.71 -16.30 7.54
CA CYS A 36 -16.43 -16.72 6.96
C CYS A 36 -16.40 -18.24 6.67
N ALA A 37 -16.96 -19.08 7.55
CA ALA A 37 -17.04 -20.52 7.33
C ALA A 37 -17.85 -20.86 6.06
N ARG A 38 -18.95 -20.17 5.82
CA ARG A 38 -19.77 -20.36 4.60
C ARG A 38 -19.07 -19.90 3.35
N GLN A 39 -18.23 -18.85 3.41
CA GLN A 39 -17.56 -18.27 2.25
C GLN A 39 -16.25 -18.97 1.91
N PHE A 40 -15.49 -19.45 2.91
CA PHE A 40 -14.10 -19.89 2.74
C PHE A 40 -13.81 -21.28 3.33
N GLY A 41 -14.82 -21.95 3.88
CA GLY A 41 -14.67 -23.24 4.58
C GLY A 41 -14.30 -23.09 6.06
N GLU A 42 -14.60 -24.13 6.84
CA GLU A 42 -14.41 -24.16 8.29
C GLU A 42 -12.94 -23.97 8.71
N GLU A 43 -12.02 -24.56 7.97
CA GLU A 43 -10.58 -24.50 8.27
C GLU A 43 -10.02 -23.08 8.18
N GLN A 44 -10.63 -22.22 7.37
CA GLN A 44 -10.18 -20.86 7.13
C GLN A 44 -10.94 -19.83 7.96
N ALA A 45 -12.02 -20.24 8.59
CA ALA A 45 -12.99 -19.33 9.19
C ALA A 45 -12.40 -18.46 10.30
N ASP A 46 -11.60 -19.00 11.20
CA ASP A 46 -11.09 -18.29 12.36
C ASP A 46 -10.14 -17.15 11.97
N GLU A 47 -9.21 -17.40 11.08
CA GLU A 47 -8.27 -16.36 10.61
C GLU A 47 -8.98 -15.32 9.71
N ALA A 48 -9.86 -15.75 8.82
CA ALA A 48 -10.68 -14.83 8.01
C ALA A 48 -11.55 -13.93 8.91
N THR A 49 -12.12 -14.49 9.97
CA THR A 49 -12.91 -13.73 10.97
C THR A 49 -12.05 -12.72 11.71
N ARG A 50 -10.85 -13.10 12.14
CA ARG A 50 -9.91 -12.19 12.79
C ARG A 50 -9.58 -11.00 11.90
N ILE A 51 -9.26 -11.26 10.64
CA ILE A 51 -8.90 -10.22 9.67
C ILE A 51 -10.12 -9.30 9.41
N LEU A 52 -11.29 -9.86 9.15
CA LEU A 52 -12.52 -9.12 8.89
C LEU A 52 -12.91 -8.21 10.06
N ASN A 53 -12.79 -8.71 11.29
CA ASN A 53 -13.08 -7.94 12.51
C ASN A 53 -12.06 -6.81 12.72
N LEU A 54 -10.77 -7.06 12.49
CA LEU A 54 -9.75 -6.01 12.56
C LEU A 54 -9.95 -4.95 11.49
N TYR A 55 -10.26 -5.35 10.26
CA TYR A 55 -10.59 -4.42 9.18
C TYR A 55 -11.80 -3.54 9.58
N SER A 56 -12.88 -4.16 10.06
CA SER A 56 -14.09 -3.44 10.50
C SER A 56 -13.78 -2.45 11.63
N LYS A 57 -12.98 -2.87 12.61
CA LYS A 57 -12.52 -2.02 13.71
C LYS A 57 -11.70 -0.83 13.23
N TYR A 58 -10.75 -1.07 12.33
CA TYR A 58 -9.85 -0.02 11.83
C TYR A 58 -10.60 0.95 10.92
N ASN A 59 -11.46 0.43 10.04
CA ASN A 59 -12.26 1.25 9.14
C ASN A 59 -13.31 2.12 9.87
N GLY A 60 -13.71 1.72 11.07
CA GLY A 60 -14.59 2.51 11.92
C GLY A 60 -13.95 3.76 12.54
N ARG A 61 -12.64 3.98 12.38
CA ARG A 61 -11.94 5.16 12.92
C ARG A 61 -12.26 6.41 12.13
N VAL A 62 -12.16 6.32 10.82
CA VAL A 62 -12.38 7.41 9.87
C VAL A 62 -12.90 6.83 8.56
N THR A 63 -13.88 7.48 7.94
CA THR A 63 -14.32 7.10 6.59
C THR A 63 -13.25 7.45 5.56
N PRO A 64 -13.05 6.67 4.51
CA PRO A 64 -12.01 6.89 3.50
C PRO A 64 -12.02 8.31 2.91
N GLU A 65 -13.22 8.84 2.67
CA GLU A 65 -13.41 10.17 2.07
C GLU A 65 -12.99 11.32 3.00
N MET A 66 -12.92 11.07 4.30
CA MET A 66 -12.51 12.05 5.32
C MET A 66 -11.06 11.91 5.74
N LEU A 67 -10.35 10.93 5.18
CA LEU A 67 -8.95 10.69 5.48
C LEU A 67 -8.06 11.66 4.73
N ASP A 68 -7.15 12.32 5.44
CA ASP A 68 -6.13 13.20 4.90
C ASP A 68 -4.83 13.12 5.71
N CYS A 69 -3.79 13.84 5.29
CA CYS A 69 -2.50 13.82 5.98
C CYS A 69 -2.51 14.48 7.39
N HIS A 70 -3.59 15.12 7.78
CA HIS A 70 -3.76 15.77 9.09
C HIS A 70 -4.65 14.95 10.04
N THR A 71 -5.24 13.87 9.56
CA THR A 71 -6.17 13.02 10.33
C THR A 71 -5.55 12.51 11.63
N TYR A 72 -4.27 12.16 11.60
CA TYR A 72 -3.51 11.69 12.77
C TYR A 72 -2.26 12.53 12.98
N ASN A 73 -1.76 12.52 14.21
CA ASN A 73 -0.59 13.32 14.56
C ASN A 73 0.71 12.63 14.09
N ILE A 74 1.46 13.30 13.21
CA ILE A 74 2.74 12.80 12.70
C ILE A 74 3.87 12.91 13.72
N GLU A 75 3.82 13.91 14.62
CA GLU A 75 4.88 14.18 15.59
C GLU A 75 4.86 13.18 16.77
N THR A 76 3.67 12.74 17.16
CA THR A 76 3.54 11.73 18.24
C THR A 76 3.75 10.30 17.74
N GLY A 77 3.86 10.09 16.42
CA GLY A 77 3.95 8.76 15.82
C GLY A 77 2.61 8.06 15.65
N GLU A 78 1.49 8.72 15.94
CA GLU A 78 0.14 8.16 15.78
C GLU A 78 -0.12 7.74 14.32
N TRP A 79 0.23 8.61 13.35
CA TRP A 79 0.15 8.28 11.93
C TRP A 79 0.91 6.99 11.58
N LYS A 80 2.13 6.88 12.08
CA LYS A 80 2.96 5.68 11.85
C LYS A 80 2.29 4.44 12.41
N GLN A 81 1.76 4.52 13.63
CA GLN A 81 1.10 3.39 14.28
C GLN A 81 -0.11 2.91 13.47
N VAL A 82 -1.02 3.80 13.06
CA VAL A 82 -2.22 3.39 12.33
C VAL A 82 -1.89 2.86 10.93
N ALA A 83 -0.88 3.44 10.25
CA ALA A 83 -0.40 2.91 8.98
C ALA A 83 0.22 1.51 9.14
N ASP A 84 1.02 1.29 10.17
CA ASP A 84 1.63 -0.03 10.47
C ASP A 84 0.58 -1.09 10.80
N GLU A 85 -0.49 -0.74 11.50
CA GLU A 85 -1.60 -1.65 11.77
C GLU A 85 -2.28 -2.14 10.48
N TYR A 86 -2.54 -1.24 9.53
CA TYR A 86 -3.11 -1.61 8.22
C TYR A 86 -2.13 -2.44 7.38
N ARG A 87 -0.86 -2.08 7.37
CA ARG A 87 0.18 -2.86 6.66
C ARG A 87 0.28 -4.29 7.20
N LYS A 88 0.22 -4.45 8.53
CA LYS A 88 0.22 -5.78 9.14
C LYS A 88 -1.03 -6.56 8.75
N LEU A 89 -2.19 -5.91 8.78
CA LEU A 89 -3.45 -6.53 8.39
C LEU A 89 -3.43 -6.97 6.92
N GLU A 90 -2.89 -6.14 6.03
CA GLU A 90 -2.72 -6.48 4.61
C GLU A 90 -1.81 -7.70 4.42
N ALA A 91 -0.69 -7.75 5.14
CA ALA A 91 0.22 -8.89 5.08
C ALA A 91 -0.43 -10.18 5.59
N ASP A 92 -1.26 -10.10 6.64
CA ASP A 92 -2.01 -11.24 7.16
C ASP A 92 -3.06 -11.71 6.14
N ALA A 93 -3.82 -10.78 5.54
CA ALA A 93 -4.82 -11.08 4.51
C ALA A 93 -4.18 -11.70 3.26
N LEU A 94 -3.07 -11.17 2.81
CA LEU A 94 -2.35 -11.72 1.65
C LEU A 94 -1.80 -13.11 1.94
N ARG A 95 -1.26 -13.35 3.14
CA ARG A 95 -0.76 -14.67 3.55
C ARG A 95 -1.87 -15.71 3.53
N GLN A 96 -3.04 -15.37 4.09
CA GLN A 96 -4.18 -16.27 4.06
C GLN A 96 -4.64 -16.51 2.62
N TYR A 97 -4.79 -15.47 1.80
CA TYR A 97 -5.16 -15.58 0.39
C TYR A 97 -4.28 -16.58 -0.38
N LEU A 98 -2.96 -16.47 -0.20
CA LEU A 98 -2.00 -17.36 -0.87
C LEU A 98 -2.06 -18.82 -0.39
N SER A 99 -2.60 -19.07 0.79
CA SER A 99 -2.77 -20.41 1.35
C SER A 99 -4.14 -21.04 1.04
N LEU A 100 -5.10 -20.24 0.57
CA LEU A 100 -6.45 -20.72 0.28
C LEU A 100 -6.48 -21.65 -0.95
N PRO A 101 -7.38 -22.65 -0.96
CA PRO A 101 -7.77 -23.35 -2.19
C PRO A 101 -8.28 -22.37 -3.25
N GLN A 102 -7.96 -22.65 -4.53
CA GLN A 102 -8.27 -21.77 -5.64
C GLN A 102 -9.76 -21.41 -5.77
N GLU A 103 -10.64 -22.30 -5.36
CA GLU A 103 -12.10 -22.10 -5.39
C GLU A 103 -12.59 -20.95 -4.52
N TYR A 104 -11.82 -20.57 -3.48
CA TYR A 104 -12.16 -19.45 -2.58
C TYR A 104 -11.51 -18.13 -2.96
N HIS A 105 -10.56 -18.11 -3.91
CA HIS A 105 -9.76 -16.94 -4.22
C HIS A 105 -10.60 -15.72 -4.60
N ASP A 106 -11.58 -15.88 -5.50
CA ASP A 106 -12.41 -14.75 -5.96
C ASP A 106 -13.26 -14.18 -4.82
N ALA A 107 -13.88 -15.06 -4.03
CA ALA A 107 -14.70 -14.64 -2.89
C ALA A 107 -13.85 -13.95 -1.81
N TYR A 108 -12.70 -14.51 -1.47
CA TYR A 108 -11.80 -13.94 -0.47
C TYR A 108 -11.21 -12.60 -0.95
N LYS A 109 -10.77 -12.52 -2.20
CA LYS A 109 -10.27 -11.29 -2.80
C LYS A 109 -11.32 -10.18 -2.74
N GLN A 110 -12.56 -10.48 -3.06
CA GLN A 110 -13.66 -9.52 -3.06
C GLN A 110 -14.07 -9.07 -1.66
N LEU A 111 -14.19 -10.01 -0.72
CA LEU A 111 -14.78 -9.75 0.60
C LEU A 111 -13.77 -9.30 1.65
N ILE A 112 -12.49 -9.67 1.52
CA ILE A 112 -11.45 -9.41 2.50
C ILE A 112 -10.23 -8.74 1.90
N LEU A 113 -9.57 -9.34 0.90
CA LEU A 113 -8.26 -8.88 0.45
C LEU A 113 -8.33 -7.49 -0.17
N PHE A 114 -9.23 -7.26 -1.12
CA PHE A 114 -9.37 -5.96 -1.79
C PHE A 114 -9.72 -4.83 -0.80
N PRO A 115 -10.75 -4.95 0.08
CA PRO A 115 -11.03 -3.91 1.05
C PRO A 115 -9.84 -3.59 1.96
N VAL A 116 -9.13 -4.62 2.43
CA VAL A 116 -7.95 -4.44 3.28
C VAL A 116 -6.82 -3.74 2.52
N GLN A 117 -6.51 -4.16 1.28
CA GLN A 117 -5.47 -3.56 0.45
C GLN A 117 -5.79 -2.11 0.09
N ALA A 118 -7.03 -1.83 -0.30
CA ALA A 118 -7.46 -0.49 -0.65
C ALA A 118 -7.27 0.48 0.53
N MET A 119 -7.72 0.09 1.73
CA MET A 119 -7.55 0.92 2.94
C MET A 119 -6.08 1.02 3.37
N ALA A 120 -5.32 -0.07 3.34
CA ALA A 120 -3.90 -0.05 3.66
C ALA A 120 -3.13 0.90 2.73
N ASN A 121 -3.46 0.89 1.43
CA ASN A 121 -2.87 1.79 0.45
C ASN A 121 -3.22 3.26 0.71
N LEU A 122 -4.47 3.58 1.05
CA LEU A 122 -4.88 4.95 1.40
C LEU A 122 -4.16 5.45 2.66
N TYR A 123 -4.07 4.63 3.71
CA TYR A 123 -3.34 4.99 4.91
C TYR A 123 -1.84 5.17 4.65
N GLU A 124 -1.24 4.35 3.81
CA GLU A 124 0.15 4.53 3.37
C GLU A 124 0.33 5.83 2.60
N MET A 125 -0.59 6.15 1.70
CA MET A 125 -0.53 7.36 0.87
C MET A 125 -0.57 8.63 1.72
N TYR A 126 -1.52 8.74 2.64
CA TYR A 126 -1.66 9.94 3.47
C TYR A 126 -0.61 10.01 4.57
N TYR A 127 -0.13 8.88 5.08
CA TYR A 127 1.06 8.85 5.94
C TYR A 127 2.29 9.36 5.19
N ALA A 128 2.48 8.91 3.94
CA ALA A 128 3.57 9.39 3.11
C ALA A 128 3.47 10.89 2.83
N GLN A 129 2.26 11.42 2.59
CA GLN A 129 2.03 12.84 2.45
C GLN A 129 2.38 13.62 3.73
N ALA A 130 1.95 13.12 4.89
CA ALA A 130 2.29 13.74 6.19
C ALA A 130 3.80 13.78 6.42
N MET A 131 4.52 12.69 6.11
CA MET A 131 5.98 12.62 6.17
C MET A 131 6.64 13.58 5.17
N ASN A 132 6.13 13.65 3.94
CA ASN A 132 6.62 14.58 2.93
C ASN A 132 6.52 16.03 3.41
N HIS A 133 5.35 16.44 3.91
CA HIS A 133 5.11 17.80 4.40
C HIS A 133 6.01 18.13 5.61
N LYS A 134 6.16 17.20 6.56
CA LYS A 134 7.04 17.36 7.71
C LYS A 134 8.47 17.58 7.27
N LEU A 135 9.02 16.65 6.49
CA LEU A 135 10.43 16.68 6.08
C LEU A 135 10.74 17.85 5.13
N TYR A 136 9.78 18.25 4.31
CA TYR A 136 9.92 19.45 3.49
C TYR A 136 10.06 20.72 4.35
N LYS A 137 9.25 20.88 5.39
CA LYS A 137 9.36 22.00 6.35
C LYS A 137 10.71 21.99 7.07
N GLU A 138 11.28 20.83 7.33
CA GLU A 138 12.60 20.63 7.94
C GLU A 138 13.75 20.79 6.93
N ASN A 139 13.46 21.11 5.67
CA ASN A 139 14.41 21.14 4.55
C ASN A 139 15.22 19.83 4.45
N ASN A 140 14.59 18.70 4.71
CA ASN A 140 15.20 17.39 4.68
C ASN A 140 15.04 16.75 3.30
N PRO A 141 16.13 16.38 2.59
CA PRO A 141 16.07 15.78 1.26
C PRO A 141 15.21 14.53 1.14
N GLN A 142 14.99 13.80 2.24
CA GLN A 142 14.07 12.66 2.28
C GLN A 142 12.61 13.05 1.97
N ALA A 143 12.27 14.33 1.99
CA ALA A 143 10.95 14.78 1.52
C ALA A 143 10.64 14.28 0.11
N ASN A 144 11.65 14.22 -0.79
CA ASN A 144 11.47 13.75 -2.16
C ASN A 144 11.12 12.26 -2.22
N PHE A 145 11.74 11.43 -1.38
CA PHE A 145 11.38 10.01 -1.25
C PHE A 145 9.89 9.85 -0.87
N TRP A 146 9.42 10.61 0.11
CA TRP A 146 8.04 10.53 0.55
C TRP A 146 7.07 11.09 -0.48
N ALA A 147 7.47 12.11 -1.27
CA ALA A 147 6.70 12.57 -2.42
C ALA A 147 6.52 11.46 -3.47
N ASP A 148 7.58 10.72 -3.77
CA ASP A 148 7.52 9.59 -4.69
C ASP A 148 6.63 8.47 -4.16
N LYS A 149 6.65 8.23 -2.86
CA LYS A 149 5.77 7.26 -2.21
C LYS A 149 4.28 7.62 -2.36
N VAL A 150 3.93 8.89 -2.24
CA VAL A 150 2.55 9.36 -2.52
C VAL A 150 2.16 9.05 -3.97
N VAL A 151 3.03 9.37 -4.92
CA VAL A 151 2.75 9.09 -6.35
C VAL A 151 2.57 7.60 -6.62
N GLN A 152 3.40 6.76 -6.01
CA GLN A 152 3.31 5.29 -6.15
C GLN A 152 2.00 4.75 -5.61
N THR A 153 1.63 5.13 -4.39
CA THR A 153 0.41 4.66 -3.75
C THR A 153 -0.84 5.18 -4.45
N PHE A 154 -0.81 6.41 -4.96
CA PHE A 154 -1.89 6.95 -5.79
C PHE A 154 -2.08 6.14 -7.09
N LYS A 155 -0.99 5.80 -7.78
CA LYS A 155 -1.05 4.93 -8.97
C LYS A 155 -1.51 3.52 -8.61
N PHE A 156 -1.08 2.99 -7.48
CA PHE A 156 -1.45 1.66 -7.04
C PHE A 156 -2.95 1.55 -6.73
N ASP A 157 -3.57 2.59 -6.17
CA ASP A 157 -5.02 2.67 -6.00
C ASP A 157 -5.78 2.44 -7.32
N SER A 158 -5.33 3.08 -8.40
CA SER A 158 -5.92 2.88 -9.73
C SER A 158 -5.75 1.44 -10.23
N LEU A 159 -4.61 0.81 -9.96
CA LEU A 159 -4.37 -0.60 -10.32
C LEU A 159 -5.26 -1.55 -9.52
N LEU A 160 -5.48 -1.30 -8.23
CA LEU A 160 -6.40 -2.08 -7.41
C LEU A 160 -7.84 -2.00 -7.93
N CYS A 161 -8.29 -0.79 -8.26
CA CYS A 161 -9.62 -0.58 -8.83
C CYS A 161 -9.78 -1.21 -10.21
N ASP A 162 -8.75 -1.13 -11.06
CA ASP A 162 -8.75 -1.76 -12.38
C ASP A 162 -8.80 -3.29 -12.27
N ASP A 163 -7.99 -3.87 -11.39
CA ASP A 163 -8.00 -5.31 -11.13
C ASP A 163 -9.38 -5.79 -10.64
N TYR A 164 -10.00 -5.07 -9.71
CA TYR A 164 -11.35 -5.39 -9.24
C TYR A 164 -12.37 -5.33 -10.38
N ASN A 165 -12.35 -4.27 -11.18
CA ASN A 165 -13.35 -4.04 -12.22
C ASN A 165 -13.18 -4.97 -13.43
N ASN A 166 -11.95 -5.22 -13.86
CA ASN A 166 -11.69 -5.78 -15.19
C ASN A 166 -11.01 -7.15 -15.17
N VAL A 167 -10.39 -7.56 -14.04
CA VAL A 167 -9.64 -8.83 -13.95
C VAL A 167 -10.32 -9.82 -13.03
N MET A 168 -10.70 -9.42 -11.84
CA MET A 168 -11.31 -10.29 -10.85
C MET A 168 -12.58 -10.94 -11.39
N SER A 169 -12.72 -12.25 -11.18
CA SER A 169 -13.85 -13.05 -11.66
C SER A 169 -14.13 -12.88 -13.16
N GLY A 170 -13.07 -12.71 -13.97
CA GLY A 170 -13.19 -12.52 -15.42
C GLY A 170 -13.85 -11.21 -15.85
N GLY A 171 -13.73 -10.16 -15.03
CA GLY A 171 -14.32 -8.84 -15.30
C GLY A 171 -15.82 -8.73 -15.02
N LYS A 172 -16.36 -9.68 -14.24
CA LYS A 172 -17.78 -9.68 -13.83
C LYS A 172 -18.21 -8.39 -13.13
N TRP A 173 -17.27 -7.75 -12.42
CA TRP A 173 -17.55 -6.61 -11.55
C TRP A 173 -17.20 -5.26 -12.19
N LYS A 174 -17.24 -5.19 -13.50
CA LYS A 174 -16.93 -3.98 -14.27
C LYS A 174 -17.74 -2.76 -13.76
N ASN A 175 -17.03 -1.66 -13.55
CA ASN A 175 -17.55 -0.38 -13.02
C ASN A 175 -18.05 -0.40 -11.57
N MET A 176 -17.81 -1.46 -10.81
CA MET A 176 -18.18 -1.48 -9.39
C MET A 176 -17.29 -0.55 -8.55
N MET A 177 -15.99 -0.50 -8.84
CA MET A 177 -15.04 0.44 -8.22
C MET A 177 -14.85 1.67 -9.13
N ALA A 178 -15.92 2.45 -9.29
CA ALA A 178 -15.93 3.65 -10.15
C ALA A 178 -16.05 4.97 -9.35
N GLN A 179 -16.40 4.90 -8.07
CA GLN A 179 -16.54 6.08 -7.23
C GLN A 179 -15.17 6.69 -6.90
N LYS A 180 -15.06 7.97 -7.11
CA LYS A 180 -13.88 8.76 -6.71
C LYS A 180 -13.83 8.88 -5.19
N HIS A 181 -12.65 8.70 -4.61
CA HIS A 181 -12.48 8.63 -3.16
C HIS A 181 -11.19 9.31 -2.65
N ILE A 182 -10.29 9.72 -3.55
CA ILE A 182 -9.09 10.48 -3.20
C ILE A 182 -9.28 11.94 -3.61
N GLY A 183 -9.04 12.85 -2.67
CA GLY A 183 -9.24 14.29 -2.87
C GLY A 183 -10.70 14.70 -2.79
N TYR A 184 -11.50 13.97 -2.03
CA TYR A 184 -12.91 14.27 -1.78
C TYR A 184 -13.04 15.60 -1.02
N THR A 185 -13.78 16.55 -1.59
CA THR A 185 -13.89 17.89 -1.02
C THR A 185 -15.32 18.28 -0.64
N SER A 186 -16.32 17.59 -1.17
CA SER A 186 -17.71 17.89 -0.90
C SER A 186 -18.62 16.68 -1.11
N TRP A 187 -19.73 16.66 -0.40
CA TRP A 187 -20.77 15.64 -0.51
C TRP A 187 -21.33 15.48 -1.94
N ASN A 188 -21.33 16.55 -2.72
CA ASN A 188 -21.91 16.56 -4.06
C ASN A 188 -20.98 16.00 -5.14
N ASP A 189 -19.81 15.49 -4.79
CA ASP A 189 -18.88 14.88 -5.74
C ASP A 189 -18.60 15.77 -6.98
N ASN A 190 -18.08 16.96 -6.74
CA ASN A 190 -17.84 17.96 -7.78
C ASN A 190 -16.57 17.71 -8.61
N PHE A 191 -15.75 16.72 -8.24
CA PHE A 191 -14.53 16.40 -8.96
C PHE A 191 -14.74 15.21 -9.92
N ARG A 192 -14.07 15.25 -11.07
CA ARG A 192 -14.28 14.27 -12.15
C ARG A 192 -13.48 12.99 -12.00
N ALA A 193 -12.39 13.05 -11.25
CA ALA A 193 -11.46 11.93 -11.04
C ALA A 193 -10.81 12.05 -9.67
N ASN A 194 -10.18 10.98 -9.19
CA ASN A 194 -9.32 11.06 -8.02
C ASN A 194 -8.26 12.15 -8.21
N ILE A 195 -8.02 12.91 -7.17
CA ILE A 195 -7.05 14.02 -7.15
C ILE A 195 -5.85 13.55 -6.32
N MET A 196 -4.67 13.52 -6.94
CA MET A 196 -3.45 13.18 -6.24
C MET A 196 -3.19 14.18 -5.11
N PRO A 197 -2.89 13.72 -3.89
CA PRO A 197 -2.53 14.59 -2.78
C PRO A 197 -1.32 15.48 -3.13
N GLU A 198 -1.35 16.73 -2.63
CA GLU A 198 -0.25 17.66 -2.83
C GLU A 198 1.03 17.15 -2.18
N VAL A 199 2.12 17.27 -2.90
CA VAL A 199 3.46 16.92 -2.42
C VAL A 199 4.44 18.05 -2.70
N PHE A 200 5.42 18.19 -1.83
CA PHE A 200 6.49 19.18 -1.94
C PHE A 200 7.81 18.50 -2.27
N ARG A 201 8.59 19.14 -3.13
CA ARG A 201 9.92 18.65 -3.51
C ARG A 201 10.96 19.71 -3.22
N ILE A 202 12.07 19.29 -2.70
CA ILE A 202 13.26 20.13 -2.56
C ILE A 202 13.96 20.13 -3.91
N GLU A 203 14.04 21.31 -4.53
CA GLU A 203 14.80 21.50 -5.75
C GLU A 203 16.29 21.40 -5.44
N ASN A 204 17.05 20.67 -6.30
CA ASN A 204 18.48 20.42 -6.12
C ASN A 204 18.79 19.97 -4.69
N PRO A 205 18.23 18.84 -4.22
CA PRO A 205 18.69 18.30 -2.97
C PRO A 205 20.20 18.12 -3.15
N GLU A 206 21.02 18.95 -2.46
CA GLU A 206 22.46 18.67 -2.39
C GLU A 206 22.50 17.18 -2.02
N ARG A 207 23.12 16.38 -2.89
CA ARG A 207 23.30 14.95 -2.63
C ARG A 207 24.09 14.89 -1.34
N GLN A 208 23.38 14.85 -0.21
CA GLN A 208 24.04 14.72 1.06
C GLN A 208 24.87 13.45 0.97
N LYS A 209 26.18 13.57 1.19
CA LYS A 209 27.03 12.43 1.53
C LYS A 209 26.33 11.72 2.70
N GLY A 210 25.58 10.69 2.43
CA GLY A 210 24.76 10.05 3.41
C GLY A 210 23.38 9.59 2.97
N GLY A 211 23.15 9.44 1.67
CA GLY A 211 21.93 8.98 0.98
C GLY A 211 20.91 8.11 1.72
N TYR A 212 19.95 7.60 1.04
CA TYR A 212 18.87 6.79 1.61
C TYR A 212 19.40 5.56 2.34
N VAL A 213 18.89 5.32 3.57
CA VAL A 213 19.03 4.05 4.25
C VAL A 213 17.69 3.33 4.14
N PHE A 214 17.65 2.28 3.33
CA PHE A 214 16.44 1.49 3.15
C PHE A 214 16.17 0.62 4.36
N THR A 215 14.93 0.59 4.81
CA THR A 215 14.50 -0.27 5.91
C THR A 215 13.62 -1.39 5.40
N GLY A 216 13.84 -2.59 5.93
CA GLY A 216 13.07 -3.77 5.56
C GLY A 216 11.74 -3.86 6.27
N LYS A 217 10.81 -4.54 5.62
CA LYS A 217 9.52 -4.88 6.17
C LYS A 217 9.14 -6.30 5.75
N TYR A 218 8.68 -7.11 6.68
CA TYR A 218 8.32 -8.50 6.42
C TYR A 218 9.42 -9.34 5.73
N GLY A 219 10.68 -9.07 6.09
CA GLY A 219 11.82 -9.76 5.49
C GLY A 219 12.21 -9.29 4.09
N VAL A 220 11.63 -8.19 3.60
CA VAL A 220 11.95 -7.62 2.28
C VAL A 220 12.40 -6.17 2.43
N VAL A 221 13.51 -5.83 1.78
CA VAL A 221 13.97 -4.45 1.58
C VAL A 221 13.82 -4.13 0.10
N SER A 222 12.88 -3.24 -0.25
CA SER A 222 12.74 -2.75 -1.63
C SER A 222 13.54 -1.48 -1.80
N MET A 223 14.39 -1.44 -2.84
CA MET A 223 15.26 -0.30 -3.14
C MET A 223 14.97 0.19 -4.55
N GLU A 224 14.67 1.48 -4.67
CA GLU A 224 14.56 2.13 -5.96
C GLU A 224 15.96 2.48 -6.48
N ALA A 225 16.19 2.20 -7.76
CA ALA A 225 17.50 2.36 -8.37
C ALA A 225 18.06 3.79 -8.28
N GLU A 226 17.20 4.80 -8.37
CA GLU A 226 17.58 6.21 -8.31
C GLU A 226 17.97 6.71 -6.91
N HIS A 227 17.69 5.93 -5.86
CA HIS A 227 17.97 6.30 -4.47
C HIS A 227 19.27 5.68 -3.94
N TYR A 228 20.28 5.63 -4.79
CA TYR A 228 21.61 5.19 -4.39
C TYR A 228 22.25 6.13 -3.34
N PHE A 229 23.05 5.55 -2.47
CA PHE A 229 23.82 6.28 -1.47
C PHE A 229 25.02 7.01 -2.09
N GLU A 230 25.72 6.34 -2.99
CA GLU A 230 26.89 6.83 -3.67
C GLU A 230 26.92 6.26 -5.10
N ALA A 231 27.36 7.10 -6.04
CA ALA A 231 27.58 6.70 -7.41
C ALA A 231 29.01 7.10 -7.83
N ASN A 232 29.79 6.14 -8.25
CA ASN A 232 31.11 6.36 -8.81
C ASN A 232 31.02 6.12 -10.32
N PRO A 233 31.37 7.11 -11.17
CA PRO A 233 31.41 6.95 -12.60
C PRO A 233 32.58 6.06 -13.05
N SER A 234 32.58 5.62 -14.31
CA SER A 234 33.80 5.12 -14.96
C SER A 234 34.65 6.27 -15.47
N ALA A 235 35.79 5.96 -16.10
CA ALA A 235 36.63 6.98 -16.70
C ALA A 235 35.97 7.74 -17.85
N SER A 236 34.98 7.15 -18.53
CA SER A 236 34.39 7.67 -19.78
C SER A 236 32.83 7.68 -19.75
N ALA A 237 32.21 7.21 -18.69
CA ALA A 237 30.74 7.18 -18.57
C ALA A 237 30.29 7.54 -17.14
N ASP A 238 29.14 8.21 -17.03
CA ASP A 238 28.57 8.64 -15.77
C ASP A 238 27.17 8.04 -15.55
N TRP A 239 26.77 7.88 -14.27
CA TRP A 239 25.45 7.38 -13.90
C TRP A 239 24.37 8.42 -14.15
N GLN A 240 23.36 8.03 -14.92
CA GLN A 240 22.20 8.85 -15.20
C GLN A 240 20.92 8.21 -14.72
N VAL A 241 20.07 9.02 -14.10
CA VAL A 241 18.69 8.64 -13.75
C VAL A 241 17.82 8.85 -14.98
N ILE A 242 17.17 7.79 -15.44
CA ILE A 242 16.27 7.83 -16.59
C ILE A 242 14.82 7.83 -16.05
N PRO A 243 14.14 8.98 -16.10
CA PRO A 243 12.80 9.13 -15.55
C PRO A 243 11.81 8.14 -16.18
N TYR A 244 10.94 7.56 -15.36
CA TYR A 244 9.85 6.67 -15.76
C TYR A 244 10.27 5.35 -16.44
N LEU A 245 11.55 5.01 -16.42
CA LEU A 245 12.04 3.75 -17.00
C LEU A 245 11.93 2.58 -16.02
N GLY A 246 11.92 2.83 -14.72
CA GLY A 246 11.81 1.82 -13.69
C GLY A 246 10.42 1.14 -13.67
N ARG A 247 10.32 0.03 -12.97
CA ARG A 247 9.03 -0.65 -12.74
C ARG A 247 8.08 0.19 -11.91
N THR A 248 8.60 0.95 -10.97
CA THR A 248 7.89 1.80 -10.03
C THR A 248 8.23 3.27 -10.21
N LEU A 249 9.51 3.62 -10.28
CA LEU A 249 10.01 4.98 -10.48
C LEU A 249 10.92 5.05 -11.69
N SER A 250 12.18 5.50 -11.50
CA SER A 250 13.16 5.70 -12.55
C SER A 250 14.09 4.51 -12.68
N GLY A 251 14.66 4.33 -13.85
CA GLY A 251 15.84 3.50 -14.04
C GLY A 251 17.13 4.29 -13.81
N VAL A 252 18.24 3.58 -13.59
CA VAL A 252 19.59 4.17 -13.56
C VAL A 252 20.47 3.43 -14.55
N ALA A 253 21.15 4.16 -15.39
CA ALA A 253 22.06 3.60 -16.39
C ALA A 253 23.39 4.34 -16.40
N LEU A 254 24.48 3.62 -16.67
CA LEU A 254 25.78 4.21 -16.94
C LEU A 254 25.79 4.66 -18.41
N MET A 255 26.01 5.93 -18.66
CA MET A 255 25.88 6.51 -19.98
C MET A 255 27.15 7.31 -20.36
N PRO A 256 27.60 7.26 -21.61
CA PRO A 256 27.03 6.48 -22.71
C PRO A 256 27.30 4.97 -22.54
N TYR A 257 26.34 4.13 -22.87
CA TYR A 257 26.43 2.66 -22.69
C TYR A 257 27.39 1.96 -23.66
N THR A 258 27.98 2.72 -24.62
CA THR A 258 29.02 2.24 -25.52
C THR A 258 30.40 2.28 -24.89
N GLU A 259 30.57 2.95 -23.77
CA GLU A 259 31.83 3.16 -23.10
C GLU A 259 32.15 2.08 -22.05
N GLY A 260 33.41 2.05 -21.61
CA GLY A 260 33.86 1.09 -20.60
C GLY A 260 33.21 1.34 -19.22
N VAL A 261 32.86 0.26 -18.55
CA VAL A 261 32.20 0.29 -17.24
C VAL A 261 33.17 0.12 -16.05
N GLU A 262 34.46 -0.03 -16.33
CA GLU A 262 35.47 -0.33 -15.31
C GLU A 262 35.53 0.77 -14.24
N GLY A 263 35.47 0.38 -12.99
CA GLY A 263 35.47 1.27 -11.83
C GLY A 263 34.12 1.91 -11.49
N ALA A 264 33.11 1.80 -12.35
CA ALA A 264 31.78 2.32 -12.03
C ALA A 264 31.08 1.50 -10.97
N SER A 265 30.44 2.18 -10.03
CA SER A 265 29.65 1.51 -8.98
C SER A 265 28.49 2.36 -8.48
N LEU A 266 27.43 1.67 -8.04
CA LEU A 266 26.34 2.25 -7.25
C LEU A 266 26.31 1.57 -5.88
N THR A 267 26.32 2.37 -4.83
CA THR A 267 26.25 1.90 -3.45
C THR A 267 24.88 2.20 -2.87
N TYR A 268 24.27 1.20 -2.25
CA TYR A 268 23.02 1.32 -1.50
C TYR A 268 23.23 0.96 -0.05
N LYS A 269 22.54 1.64 0.85
CA LYS A 269 22.56 1.31 2.29
C LYS A 269 21.21 0.80 2.72
N MET A 270 21.23 -0.29 3.50
CA MET A 270 20.04 -0.85 4.11
C MET A 270 20.27 -1.11 5.60
N ALA A 271 19.23 -0.92 6.40
CA ALA A 271 19.21 -1.34 7.80
C ALA A 271 18.53 -2.73 7.88
N LEU A 272 19.26 -3.70 8.37
CA LEU A 272 18.76 -5.06 8.60
C LEU A 272 18.50 -5.27 10.10
N PRO A 273 17.52 -6.11 10.47
CA PRO A 273 17.37 -6.56 11.85
C PRO A 273 18.63 -7.31 12.35
N GLU A 274 18.92 -7.22 13.63
CA GLU A 274 20.12 -7.81 14.25
C GLU A 274 20.25 -9.32 14.05
N ASN A 275 19.16 -10.02 13.79
CA ASN A 275 19.11 -11.48 13.64
C ASN A 275 19.18 -11.97 12.19
N VAL A 276 19.46 -11.09 11.23
CA VAL A 276 19.59 -11.47 9.81
C VAL A 276 21.02 -11.94 9.54
N SER A 277 21.18 -13.21 9.15
CA SER A 277 22.45 -13.82 8.80
C SER A 277 22.68 -14.00 7.29
N GLU A 278 21.61 -13.92 6.50
CA GLU A 278 21.65 -14.12 5.04
C GLU A 278 20.67 -13.21 4.34
N VAL A 279 21.05 -12.71 3.17
CA VAL A 279 20.24 -11.83 2.32
C VAL A 279 20.28 -12.33 0.88
N ASN A 280 19.12 -12.50 0.26
CA ASN A 280 19.01 -12.74 -1.17
C ASN A 280 18.77 -11.41 -1.89
N VAL A 281 19.66 -11.05 -2.81
CA VAL A 281 19.57 -9.80 -3.59
C VAL A 281 18.95 -10.09 -4.96
N HIS A 282 17.82 -9.47 -5.27
CA HIS A 282 17.18 -9.52 -6.57
C HIS A 282 17.35 -8.18 -7.29
N VAL A 283 18.06 -8.17 -8.40
CA VAL A 283 18.26 -6.99 -9.22
C VAL A 283 17.34 -7.04 -10.43
N VAL A 284 16.47 -6.04 -10.56
CA VAL A 284 15.60 -5.90 -11.73
C VAL A 284 16.31 -5.06 -12.76
N VAL A 285 16.63 -5.67 -13.89
CA VAL A 285 17.28 -5.01 -15.02
C VAL A 285 16.37 -5.00 -16.24
N LYS A 286 16.47 -3.97 -17.06
CA LYS A 286 15.82 -3.92 -18.37
C LYS A 286 16.81 -4.48 -19.40
N SER A 287 16.32 -5.42 -20.22
CA SER A 287 17.04 -5.83 -21.42
C SER A 287 17.12 -4.67 -22.40
N THR A 288 18.30 -4.38 -22.90
CA THR A 288 18.54 -3.42 -23.99
C THR A 288 18.18 -4.02 -25.32
#